data_d5c112942ae6819959cce1a8af6db044
#
_entry.id   d5c112942ae6819959cce1a8af6db044
#
_cell.length_a   1.000
_cell.length_b   1.000
_cell.length_c   1.000
_cell.angle_alpha   90.00
_cell.angle_beta   90.00
_cell.angle_gamma   90.00
#
_symmetry.space_group_name_H-M   'P 1'
#
loop_
_entity.id
_entity.type
_entity.pdbx_description
1 polymer ?
#
loop_
_entity_poly.entity_id
_entity_poly.type
_entity_poly.pdbx_seq_one_letter_code
_entity_poly.pdbx_strand_id
1 'polypeptide(L)'
;MAAIDTVYHYYLSTYANSTVSRYDSHKKSELRDIYNRMVKTNKESPLYKIKETKNAARFAIDIKESARQIQNVISSLSGGGKGIEAAFSKKVASSTDDEMVEAKYIGANDESEATESFDIEVRSLAEPQVNQSNFLYSGVRDIPVGNYSFDLNTPSASYEFQFSVNDGETNRDILNKLARLINSANLGLKTEILENDNRQSALRLESSQTGLPEGEQYLFNIIPEGTTDSRTAMGILGISEITSPAKNASFLLNGKEHVSRSNTITVDKTFELKLKGVHNEGESETIGYKPSVDAVADNLQELVDSYNSIIDIATNPVGEEQQGNRLLNDMRSVTLNYNSELEAIGLCSQDDGRIRVDRALLADAISSVDAKESFSVLNAFKDALNDKASNASINPMNYVNKIIVAYKNPGHNFAAPYISSIYAGMMLDRRC
;
A
#
# COMPACT_ATOMS: atom_id res chain seq x y z
N MET A 1 14.65 -24.47 51.80
CA MET A 1 13.20 -24.24 51.76
C MET A 1 12.80 -22.90 52.41
N ALA A 2 13.42 -22.47 53.51
CA ALA A 2 13.05 -21.21 54.18
C ALA A 2 13.22 -19.92 53.33
N ALA A 3 14.26 -19.87 52.48
CA ALA A 3 14.53 -18.66 51.67
C ALA A 3 13.51 -18.42 50.54
N ILE A 4 12.97 -19.48 49.95
CA ILE A 4 11.97 -19.37 48.88
C ILE A 4 10.62 -18.94 49.46
N ASP A 5 10.29 -19.42 50.64
CA ASP A 5 9.06 -19.05 51.35
C ASP A 5 9.06 -17.58 51.76
N THR A 6 10.23 -17.05 52.17
CA THR A 6 10.41 -15.65 52.56
C THR A 6 10.28 -14.70 51.34
N VAL A 7 10.86 -15.07 50.21
CA VAL A 7 10.74 -14.29 48.97
C VAL A 7 9.33 -14.35 48.44
N TYR A 8 8.65 -15.50 48.50
CA TYR A 8 7.26 -15.66 48.11
C TYR A 8 6.31 -14.82 48.99
N HIS A 9 6.51 -14.85 50.33
CA HIS A 9 5.74 -14.04 51.27
C HIS A 9 6.03 -12.52 51.08
N TYR A 10 7.27 -12.14 50.80
CA TYR A 10 7.60 -10.76 50.47
C TYR A 10 6.90 -10.28 49.21
N TYR A 11 6.91 -11.06 48.14
CA TYR A 11 6.20 -10.75 46.93
C TYR A 11 4.68 -10.71 47.12
N LEU A 12 4.12 -11.66 47.84
CA LEU A 12 2.70 -11.65 48.19
C LEU A 12 2.31 -10.46 49.06
N SER A 13 3.12 -10.08 50.05
CA SER A 13 2.81 -8.94 50.90
C SER A 13 2.99 -7.60 50.19
N THR A 14 3.91 -7.50 49.28
CA THR A 14 4.23 -6.26 48.56
C THR A 14 3.29 -6.00 47.39
N TYR A 15 2.86 -7.06 46.69
CA TYR A 15 2.08 -6.91 45.44
C TYR A 15 0.64 -7.44 45.53
N ALA A 16 0.28 -8.27 46.49
CA ALA A 16 -1.08 -8.78 46.62
C ALA A 16 -2.09 -7.80 47.26
N ASN A 17 -1.59 -6.73 47.89
CA ASN A 17 -2.41 -5.67 48.46
C ASN A 17 -2.54 -4.41 47.58
N SER A 18 -1.87 -4.37 46.43
CA SER A 18 -2.16 -3.34 45.46
C SER A 18 -3.47 -3.64 44.77
N THR A 19 -4.36 -2.70 44.74
CA THR A 19 -5.58 -2.70 43.92
C THR A 19 -5.23 -3.27 42.56
N VAL A 20 -5.85 -4.41 42.24
CA VAL A 20 -5.64 -5.11 40.96
C VAL A 20 -5.73 -4.07 39.83
N SER A 21 -4.63 -3.86 39.14
CA SER A 21 -4.58 -2.97 38.01
C SER A 21 -5.61 -3.45 36.96
N ARG A 22 -6.30 -2.53 36.29
CA ARG A 22 -7.22 -2.84 35.19
C ARG A 22 -6.56 -3.68 34.07
N TYR A 23 -5.24 -3.77 34.08
CA TYR A 23 -4.45 -4.46 33.06
C TYR A 23 -3.91 -5.83 33.54
N ASP A 24 -4.15 -6.20 34.80
CA ASP A 24 -3.76 -7.51 35.32
C ASP A 24 -4.91 -8.51 35.10
N SER A 25 -4.83 -9.24 33.99
CA SER A 25 -5.81 -10.24 33.60
C SER A 25 -5.61 -11.59 34.27
N HIS A 26 -4.53 -11.76 35.06
CA HIS A 26 -4.21 -13.05 35.65
C HIS A 26 -4.88 -13.26 37.02
N LYS A 27 -5.62 -14.38 37.13
CA LYS A 27 -6.15 -14.80 38.44
C LYS A 27 -5.02 -15.29 39.34
N LYS A 28 -5.11 -14.98 40.62
CA LYS A 28 -4.18 -15.45 41.66
C LYS A 28 -3.99 -16.97 41.67
N SER A 29 -5.05 -17.73 41.33
CA SER A 29 -5.00 -19.19 41.16
C SER A 29 -4.10 -19.60 39.99
N GLU A 30 -4.18 -18.93 38.86
CA GLU A 30 -3.38 -19.24 37.68
C GLU A 30 -1.88 -19.00 37.93
N LEU A 31 -1.53 -17.88 38.58
CA LEU A 31 -0.14 -17.60 38.99
C LEU A 31 0.37 -18.65 39.98
N ARG A 32 -0.48 -19.11 40.89
CA ARG A 32 -0.14 -20.17 41.85
C ARG A 32 0.06 -21.53 41.17
N ASP A 33 -0.75 -21.85 40.18
CA ASP A 33 -0.60 -23.08 39.40
C ASP A 33 0.67 -23.05 38.51
N ILE A 34 0.98 -21.92 37.91
CA ILE A 34 2.23 -21.73 37.18
C ILE A 34 3.43 -21.91 38.13
N TYR A 35 3.40 -21.27 39.30
CA TYR A 35 4.45 -21.41 40.30
C TYR A 35 4.63 -22.86 40.77
N ASN A 36 3.55 -23.55 41.10
CA ASN A 36 3.58 -24.95 41.51
C ASN A 36 4.10 -25.87 40.40
N ARG A 37 3.76 -25.63 39.14
CA ARG A 37 4.33 -26.35 38.00
C ARG A 37 5.82 -26.08 37.85
N MET A 38 6.26 -24.82 38.00
CA MET A 38 7.71 -24.47 37.99
C MET A 38 8.46 -25.19 39.10
N VAL A 39 7.94 -25.19 40.33
CA VAL A 39 8.55 -25.89 41.48
C VAL A 39 8.64 -27.39 41.25
N LYS A 40 7.57 -27.98 40.74
CA LYS A 40 7.52 -29.42 40.42
C LYS A 40 8.54 -29.75 39.30
N THR A 41 8.56 -28.97 38.23
CA THR A 41 9.50 -29.13 37.11
C THR A 41 10.94 -28.98 37.57
N ASN A 42 11.27 -28.01 38.45
CA ASN A 42 12.60 -27.83 38.99
C ASN A 42 13.05 -28.97 39.93
N LYS A 43 12.11 -29.59 40.65
CA LYS A 43 12.42 -30.76 41.51
C LYS A 43 12.64 -32.03 40.72
N GLU A 44 11.92 -32.21 39.62
CA GLU A 44 11.96 -33.42 38.79
C GLU A 44 12.91 -33.30 37.58
N SER A 45 13.44 -32.10 37.31
CA SER A 45 14.32 -31.85 36.18
C SER A 45 15.71 -32.42 36.44
N PRO A 46 16.27 -33.18 35.48
CA PRO A 46 17.67 -33.57 35.51
C PRO A 46 18.56 -32.31 35.42
N LEU A 47 19.73 -32.36 36.05
CA LEU A 47 20.72 -31.32 35.87
C LEU A 47 21.33 -31.40 34.47
N TYR A 48 21.34 -30.27 33.78
CA TYR A 48 21.90 -30.17 32.44
C TYR A 48 23.22 -29.40 32.49
N LYS A 49 24.18 -29.86 31.73
CA LYS A 49 25.40 -29.11 31.39
C LYS A 49 25.28 -28.53 30.01
N ILE A 50 25.50 -27.25 29.87
CA ILE A 50 25.51 -26.56 28.58
C ILE A 50 26.97 -26.31 28.24
N LYS A 51 27.41 -26.79 27.05
CA LYS A 51 28.67 -26.40 26.45
C LYS A 51 28.48 -25.02 25.81
N GLU A 52 29.57 -24.27 25.64
CA GLU A 52 29.52 -22.96 24.99
C GLU A 52 28.38 -22.04 25.47
N THR A 53 28.38 -21.75 26.77
CA THR A 53 27.30 -20.99 27.45
C THR A 53 26.96 -19.67 26.78
N LYS A 54 27.95 -18.98 26.19
CA LYS A 54 27.72 -17.70 25.48
C LYS A 54 26.88 -17.88 24.18
N ASN A 55 27.28 -18.88 23.37
CA ASN A 55 26.57 -19.16 22.12
C ASN A 55 25.16 -19.74 22.38
N ALA A 56 25.04 -20.58 23.41
CA ALA A 56 23.77 -21.11 23.86
C ALA A 56 22.83 -20.02 24.38
N ALA A 57 23.34 -19.04 25.13
CA ALA A 57 22.56 -17.89 25.58
C ALA A 57 22.13 -17.01 24.43
N ARG A 58 23.02 -16.72 23.47
CA ARG A 58 22.71 -15.94 22.29
C ARG A 58 21.63 -16.62 21.45
N PHE A 59 21.78 -17.89 21.14
CA PHE A 59 20.79 -18.69 20.40
C PHE A 59 19.43 -18.69 21.10
N ALA A 60 19.39 -18.82 22.44
CA ALA A 60 18.13 -18.76 23.19
C ALA A 60 17.48 -17.35 23.15
N ILE A 61 18.29 -16.28 23.14
CA ILE A 61 17.81 -14.91 23.01
C ILE A 61 17.23 -14.71 21.61
N ASP A 62 17.96 -15.11 20.56
CA ASP A 62 17.53 -15.00 19.17
C ASP A 62 16.17 -15.71 18.94
N ILE A 63 16.03 -16.94 19.51
CA ILE A 63 14.75 -17.68 19.48
C ILE A 63 13.63 -16.90 20.18
N LYS A 64 13.90 -16.35 21.37
CA LYS A 64 12.92 -15.61 22.15
C LYS A 64 12.45 -14.36 21.44
N GLU A 65 13.38 -13.60 20.85
CA GLU A 65 13.09 -12.37 20.14
C GLU A 65 12.28 -12.65 18.85
N SER A 66 12.70 -13.62 18.06
CA SER A 66 11.97 -14.00 16.85
C SER A 66 10.58 -14.58 17.16
N ALA A 67 10.45 -15.39 18.20
CA ALA A 67 9.17 -15.89 18.66
C ALA A 67 8.23 -14.77 19.14
N ARG A 68 8.77 -13.74 19.82
CA ARG A 68 8.01 -12.53 20.19
C ARG A 68 7.60 -11.71 18.95
N GLN A 69 8.47 -11.61 17.97
CA GLN A 69 8.14 -10.94 16.71
C GLN A 69 6.95 -11.61 16.03
N ILE A 70 6.92 -12.94 15.94
CA ILE A 70 5.76 -13.68 15.43
C ILE A 70 4.49 -13.34 16.23
N GLN A 71 4.56 -13.34 17.56
CA GLN A 71 3.41 -12.98 18.41
C GLN A 71 2.92 -11.55 18.17
N ASN A 72 3.84 -10.60 18.02
CA ASN A 72 3.52 -9.20 17.74
C ASN A 72 2.83 -9.05 16.37
N VAL A 73 3.36 -9.70 15.33
CA VAL A 73 2.75 -9.71 13.99
C VAL A 73 1.35 -10.34 14.04
N ILE A 74 1.20 -11.50 14.68
CA ILE A 74 -0.12 -12.14 14.83
C ILE A 74 -1.09 -11.22 15.59
N SER A 75 -0.63 -10.53 16.62
CA SER A 75 -1.46 -9.58 17.38
C SER A 75 -1.87 -8.37 16.53
N SER A 76 -0.96 -7.85 15.70
CA SER A 76 -1.27 -6.75 14.77
C SER A 76 -2.28 -7.18 13.70
N LEU A 77 -2.17 -8.42 13.23
CA LEU A 77 -3.09 -9.00 12.25
C LEU A 77 -4.45 -9.41 12.84
N SER A 78 -4.56 -9.51 14.16
CA SER A 78 -5.79 -9.91 14.88
C SER A 78 -6.49 -8.74 15.59
N GLY A 79 -5.84 -7.57 15.64
CA GLY A 79 -6.34 -6.37 16.35
C GLY A 79 -7.36 -5.59 15.52
N GLY A 80 -8.53 -5.30 16.10
CA GLY A 80 -9.69 -4.67 15.47
C GLY A 80 -9.37 -3.49 14.55
N GLY A 81 -9.64 -3.65 13.27
CA GLY A 81 -9.48 -2.65 12.21
C GLY A 81 -8.10 -2.59 11.56
N LYS A 82 -7.13 -3.37 12.00
CA LYS A 82 -5.81 -3.52 11.36
C LYS A 82 -5.49 -5.01 11.25
N GLY A 83 -5.17 -5.50 10.07
CA GLY A 83 -4.79 -6.89 9.87
C GLY A 83 -5.47 -7.52 8.67
N ILE A 84 -5.44 -8.85 8.60
CA ILE A 84 -5.97 -9.59 7.44
C ILE A 84 -7.45 -9.27 7.20
N GLU A 85 -8.28 -9.17 8.24
CA GLU A 85 -9.70 -8.81 8.10
C GLU A 85 -9.88 -7.39 7.55
N ALA A 86 -9.08 -6.43 8.03
CA ALA A 86 -9.08 -5.06 7.49
C ALA A 86 -8.54 -5.00 6.05
N ALA A 87 -7.58 -5.85 5.70
CA ALA A 87 -7.09 -5.96 4.34
C ALA A 87 -8.17 -6.50 3.38
N PHE A 88 -8.99 -7.47 3.83
CA PHE A 88 -10.15 -7.95 3.06
C PHE A 88 -11.27 -6.91 2.94
N SER A 89 -11.41 -6.01 3.92
CA SER A 89 -12.37 -4.92 3.84
C SER A 89 -11.88 -3.74 2.98
N LYS A 90 -10.59 -3.67 2.67
CA LYS A 90 -10.04 -2.65 1.78
C LYS A 90 -10.48 -2.92 0.35
N LYS A 91 -11.32 -2.03 -0.17
CA LYS A 91 -11.92 -2.14 -1.51
C LYS A 91 -10.99 -1.50 -2.55
N VAL A 92 -10.85 -2.16 -3.69
CA VAL A 92 -10.20 -1.63 -4.89
C VAL A 92 -11.22 -1.67 -6.01
N ALA A 93 -11.31 -0.59 -6.77
CA ALA A 93 -12.18 -0.58 -7.94
C ALA A 93 -11.71 -1.62 -8.96
N SER A 94 -12.67 -2.21 -9.65
CA SER A 94 -12.42 -3.07 -10.80
C SER A 94 -13.29 -2.62 -11.95
N SER A 95 -12.70 -2.53 -13.13
CA SER A 95 -13.38 -2.39 -14.41
C SER A 95 -13.28 -3.72 -15.17
N THR A 96 -14.22 -3.98 -16.06
CA THR A 96 -14.12 -5.13 -16.97
C THR A 96 -13.05 -4.90 -18.03
N ASP A 97 -12.80 -3.63 -18.40
CA ASP A 97 -11.73 -3.23 -19.32
C ASP A 97 -11.10 -1.90 -18.87
N ASP A 98 -9.94 -1.97 -18.22
CA ASP A 98 -9.19 -0.81 -17.73
C ASP A 98 -8.57 0.06 -18.85
N GLU A 99 -8.53 -0.44 -20.09
CA GLU A 99 -8.08 0.35 -21.25
C GLU A 99 -9.15 1.32 -21.73
N MET A 100 -10.43 0.99 -21.52
CA MET A 100 -11.55 1.84 -21.87
C MET A 100 -11.94 2.77 -20.72
N VAL A 101 -12.10 2.23 -19.50
CA VAL A 101 -12.43 3.00 -18.30
C VAL A 101 -11.57 2.53 -17.14
N GLU A 102 -10.67 3.38 -16.70
CA GLU A 102 -9.88 3.15 -15.49
C GLU A 102 -10.68 3.57 -14.27
N ALA A 103 -10.86 2.66 -13.33
CA ALA A 103 -11.62 2.90 -12.12
C ALA A 103 -10.72 2.91 -10.87
N LYS A 104 -10.91 3.89 -9.99
CA LYS A 104 -10.24 3.99 -8.70
C LYS A 104 -11.25 4.12 -7.58
N TYR A 105 -11.13 3.32 -6.54
CA TYR A 105 -11.97 3.43 -5.34
C TYR A 105 -11.46 4.55 -4.43
N ILE A 106 -12.33 5.51 -4.10
CA ILE A 106 -12.04 6.67 -3.25
C ILE A 106 -12.98 6.76 -2.03
N GLY A 107 -13.94 5.84 -1.91
CA GLY A 107 -14.88 5.79 -0.78
C GLY A 107 -14.23 5.37 0.53
N ALA A 108 -14.91 5.62 1.65
CA ALA A 108 -14.50 5.10 2.95
C ALA A 108 -14.73 3.58 3.01
N ASN A 109 -13.81 2.84 3.62
CA ASN A 109 -13.88 1.37 3.71
C ASN A 109 -15.09 0.87 4.54
N ASP A 110 -15.68 1.74 5.36
CA ASP A 110 -16.76 1.40 6.30
C ASP A 110 -18.17 1.71 5.74
N GLU A 111 -18.28 2.26 4.53
CA GLU A 111 -19.59 2.54 3.95
C GLU A 111 -20.23 1.26 3.43
N SER A 112 -21.18 0.75 4.22
CA SER A 112 -21.95 -0.47 3.90
C SER A 112 -22.98 -0.28 2.78
N GLU A 113 -23.21 0.95 2.30
CA GLU A 113 -24.22 1.32 1.31
C GLU A 113 -23.63 1.67 -0.08
N ALA A 114 -22.33 1.42 -0.31
CA ALA A 114 -21.74 1.66 -1.62
C ALA A 114 -22.42 0.75 -2.66
N THR A 115 -22.84 1.34 -3.77
CA THR A 115 -23.37 0.61 -4.94
C THR A 115 -22.42 -0.52 -5.29
N GLU A 116 -22.89 -1.77 -5.26
CA GLU A 116 -22.02 -2.94 -5.45
C GLU A 116 -21.36 -2.96 -6.82
N SER A 117 -22.10 -2.58 -7.84
CA SER A 117 -21.60 -2.41 -9.21
C SER A 117 -22.58 -1.57 -10.03
N PHE A 118 -22.09 -0.96 -11.11
CA PHE A 118 -22.88 -0.23 -12.09
C PHE A 118 -22.24 -0.35 -13.48
N ASP A 119 -23.06 -0.18 -14.50
CA ASP A 119 -22.64 -0.24 -15.89
C ASP A 119 -22.36 1.17 -16.43
N ILE A 120 -21.28 1.30 -17.21
CA ILE A 120 -20.92 2.54 -17.91
C ILE A 120 -20.74 2.28 -19.41
N GLU A 121 -21.39 3.11 -20.23
CA GLU A 121 -21.17 3.17 -21.69
C GLU A 121 -20.64 4.57 -22.03
N VAL A 122 -19.42 4.69 -22.49
CA VAL A 122 -18.81 5.97 -22.91
C VAL A 122 -19.14 6.22 -24.37
N ARG A 123 -19.89 7.29 -24.67
CA ARG A 123 -20.29 7.67 -26.02
C ARG A 123 -19.37 8.68 -26.68
N SER A 124 -18.78 9.58 -25.88
CA SER A 124 -17.80 10.54 -26.35
C SER A 124 -16.88 10.95 -25.20
N LEU A 125 -15.63 11.28 -25.54
CA LEU A 125 -14.68 11.86 -24.60
C LEU A 125 -14.76 13.38 -24.60
N ALA A 126 -14.40 14.00 -23.48
CA ALA A 126 -14.21 15.44 -23.41
C ALA A 126 -12.92 15.82 -24.16
N GLU A 127 -13.02 16.83 -25.01
CA GLU A 127 -11.91 17.34 -25.79
C GLU A 127 -11.57 18.78 -25.38
N PRO A 128 -10.28 19.16 -25.43
CA PRO A 128 -9.87 20.56 -25.22
C PRO A 128 -10.21 21.42 -26.43
N GLN A 129 -10.27 22.73 -26.23
CA GLN A 129 -10.29 23.68 -27.34
C GLN A 129 -8.89 23.83 -27.91
N VAL A 130 -8.79 23.83 -29.24
CA VAL A 130 -7.56 24.09 -29.97
C VAL A 130 -7.76 25.24 -30.93
N ASN A 131 -6.88 26.25 -30.84
CA ASN A 131 -6.69 27.27 -31.86
C ASN A 131 -5.32 27.05 -32.49
N GLN A 132 -5.25 27.15 -33.81
CA GLN A 132 -3.99 27.00 -34.53
C GLN A 132 -3.77 28.18 -35.47
N SER A 133 -2.59 28.77 -35.42
CA SER A 133 -2.22 29.84 -36.35
C SER A 133 -2.05 29.32 -37.78
N ASN A 134 -2.05 30.24 -38.74
CA ASN A 134 -1.62 29.94 -40.10
C ASN A 134 -0.20 29.39 -40.12
N PHE A 135 0.10 28.49 -41.07
CA PHE A 135 1.46 28.07 -41.36
C PHE A 135 2.18 29.16 -42.12
N LEU A 136 3.17 29.80 -41.49
CA LEU A 136 4.00 30.87 -42.05
C LEU A 136 5.42 30.35 -42.37
N TYR A 137 6.05 30.83 -43.45
CA TYR A 137 7.42 30.44 -43.77
C TYR A 137 8.36 30.82 -42.62
N SER A 138 9.07 29.86 -42.08
CA SER A 138 9.84 30.02 -40.82
C SER A 138 10.97 31.06 -40.92
N GLY A 139 11.61 31.14 -42.05
CA GLY A 139 12.79 31.98 -42.27
C GLY A 139 12.52 33.40 -42.81
N VAL A 140 11.28 33.79 -43.02
CA VAL A 140 10.86 35.13 -43.48
C VAL A 140 10.09 35.87 -42.40
N ARG A 141 9.78 37.12 -42.60
CA ARG A 141 8.94 37.92 -41.74
C ARG A 141 7.76 38.46 -42.55
N ASP A 142 6.56 38.02 -42.20
CA ASP A 142 5.32 38.47 -42.84
C ASP A 142 4.64 39.59 -42.02
N ILE A 143 4.96 39.71 -40.72
CA ILE A 143 4.44 40.73 -39.82
C ILE A 143 5.43 41.93 -39.84
N PRO A 144 4.96 43.17 -40.11
CA PRO A 144 5.82 44.36 -40.08
C PRO A 144 6.48 44.61 -38.71
N VAL A 145 7.53 45.40 -38.68
CA VAL A 145 8.12 45.87 -37.42
C VAL A 145 7.12 46.77 -36.70
N GLY A 146 6.87 46.54 -35.43
CA GLY A 146 5.93 47.34 -34.65
C GLY A 146 5.59 46.70 -33.29
N ASN A 147 4.70 47.39 -32.58
CA ASN A 147 4.13 46.91 -31.34
C ASN A 147 2.66 46.52 -31.58
N TYR A 148 2.30 45.39 -31.11
CA TYR A 148 0.99 44.78 -31.32
C TYR A 148 0.37 44.32 -30.00
N SER A 149 -0.95 44.32 -29.94
CA SER A 149 -1.71 43.82 -28.81
C SER A 149 -2.91 43.01 -29.23
N PHE A 150 -3.32 42.09 -28.37
CA PHE A 150 -4.51 41.31 -28.50
C PHE A 150 -5.07 40.97 -27.13
N ASP A 151 -6.39 40.79 -27.05
CA ASP A 151 -7.06 40.32 -25.86
C ASP A 151 -7.24 38.80 -25.94
N LEU A 152 -6.92 38.10 -24.85
CA LEU A 152 -7.26 36.72 -24.63
C LEU A 152 -8.36 36.66 -23.58
N ASN A 153 -9.54 36.32 -24.00
CA ASN A 153 -10.73 36.23 -23.15
C ASN A 153 -10.99 34.81 -22.75
N THR A 154 -11.20 34.58 -21.46
CA THR A 154 -11.75 33.36 -20.91
C THR A 154 -13.15 33.64 -20.37
N PRO A 155 -14.00 32.65 -20.06
CA PRO A 155 -15.31 32.89 -19.46
C PRO A 155 -15.29 33.71 -18.17
N SER A 156 -14.16 33.75 -17.46
CA SER A 156 -14.00 34.42 -16.18
C SER A 156 -13.26 35.76 -16.22
N ALA A 157 -12.43 36.01 -17.23
CA ALA A 157 -11.56 37.20 -17.29
C ALA A 157 -11.05 37.51 -18.71
N SER A 158 -10.67 38.76 -18.94
CA SER A 158 -10.01 39.25 -20.15
C SER A 158 -8.57 39.65 -19.79
N TYR A 159 -7.64 39.27 -20.64
CA TYR A 159 -6.21 39.53 -20.48
C TYR A 159 -5.65 40.18 -21.73
N GLU A 160 -5.06 41.38 -21.61
CA GLU A 160 -4.39 42.06 -22.68
C GLU A 160 -2.95 41.56 -22.80
N PHE A 161 -2.56 41.14 -23.98
CA PHE A 161 -1.18 40.76 -24.35
C PHE A 161 -0.58 41.74 -25.31
N GLN A 162 0.65 42.14 -25.03
CA GLN A 162 1.44 43.03 -25.88
C GLN A 162 2.72 42.34 -26.33
N PHE A 163 3.05 42.45 -27.60
CA PHE A 163 4.29 41.95 -28.15
C PHE A 163 4.89 42.90 -29.19
N SER A 164 6.20 42.90 -29.33
CA SER A 164 6.90 43.69 -30.34
C SER A 164 7.53 42.79 -31.39
N VAL A 165 7.50 43.23 -32.62
CA VAL A 165 8.24 42.62 -33.72
C VAL A 165 9.39 43.56 -34.05
N ASN A 166 10.64 43.06 -33.97
CA ASN A 166 11.85 43.82 -34.20
C ASN A 166 12.42 43.55 -35.58
N ASP A 167 13.33 44.39 -36.02
CA ASP A 167 14.02 44.15 -37.25
C ASP A 167 14.95 42.92 -37.16
N GLY A 168 14.97 42.08 -38.18
CA GLY A 168 15.73 40.82 -38.22
C GLY A 168 15.04 39.63 -37.58
N GLU A 169 13.88 39.78 -36.93
CA GLU A 169 13.09 38.63 -36.44
C GLU A 169 12.36 37.93 -37.58
N THR A 170 12.32 36.62 -37.52
CA THR A 170 11.60 35.76 -38.46
C THR A 170 10.19 35.38 -37.90
N ASN A 171 9.32 34.84 -38.74
CA ASN A 171 8.01 34.32 -38.30
C ASN A 171 8.19 33.31 -37.17
N ARG A 172 9.17 32.42 -37.26
CA ARG A 172 9.46 31.44 -36.19
C ARG A 172 9.84 32.13 -34.88
N ASP A 173 10.61 33.20 -34.91
CA ASP A 173 10.98 33.95 -33.71
C ASP A 173 9.76 34.61 -33.07
N ILE A 174 8.89 35.17 -33.90
CA ILE A 174 7.63 35.78 -33.44
C ILE A 174 6.71 34.74 -32.81
N LEU A 175 6.51 33.59 -33.48
CA LEU A 175 5.69 32.49 -32.93
C LEU A 175 6.27 31.95 -31.61
N ASN A 176 7.56 31.76 -31.50
CA ASN A 176 8.24 31.37 -30.27
C ASN A 176 8.10 32.42 -29.16
N LYS A 177 8.09 33.69 -29.49
CA LYS A 177 7.87 34.79 -28.54
C LYS A 177 6.44 34.74 -27.99
N LEU A 178 5.47 34.60 -28.88
CA LEU A 178 4.04 34.44 -28.49
C LEU A 178 3.82 33.20 -27.64
N ALA A 179 4.40 32.05 -28.01
CA ALA A 179 4.34 30.83 -27.23
C ALA A 179 4.85 31.04 -25.80
N ARG A 180 6.02 31.65 -25.65
CA ARG A 180 6.59 31.97 -24.32
C ARG A 180 5.71 32.93 -23.53
N LEU A 181 5.21 33.97 -24.22
CA LEU A 181 4.35 34.98 -23.58
C LEU A 181 3.06 34.35 -23.00
N ILE A 182 2.36 33.53 -23.78
CA ILE A 182 1.12 32.87 -23.38
C ILE A 182 1.40 31.81 -22.28
N ASN A 183 2.44 30.98 -22.44
CA ASN A 183 2.80 29.99 -21.42
C ASN A 183 3.20 30.63 -20.09
N SER A 184 3.93 31.74 -20.12
CA SER A 184 4.35 32.43 -18.91
C SER A 184 3.20 33.09 -18.14
N ALA A 185 2.10 33.39 -18.82
CA ALA A 185 0.90 33.94 -18.18
C ALA A 185 0.12 32.91 -17.34
N ASN A 186 0.38 31.61 -17.52
CA ASN A 186 -0.21 30.50 -16.76
C ASN A 186 -1.75 30.54 -16.69
N LEU A 187 -2.39 30.81 -17.81
CA LEU A 187 -3.85 30.94 -17.95
C LEU A 187 -4.55 29.61 -18.26
N GLY A 188 -3.89 28.48 -18.02
CA GLY A 188 -4.44 27.17 -18.36
C GLY A 188 -4.42 26.88 -19.86
N LEU A 189 -3.50 27.51 -20.61
CA LEU A 189 -3.24 27.24 -22.02
C LEU A 189 -1.86 26.62 -22.18
N LYS A 190 -1.75 25.68 -23.10
CA LYS A 190 -0.47 25.09 -23.56
C LYS A 190 -0.24 25.53 -24.99
N THR A 191 1.01 25.90 -25.30
CA THR A 191 1.37 26.28 -26.66
C THR A 191 2.46 25.36 -27.18
N GLU A 192 2.36 25.04 -28.47
CA GLU A 192 3.31 24.22 -29.23
C GLU A 192 3.58 24.85 -30.56
N ILE A 193 4.84 24.80 -31.03
CA ILE A 193 5.22 25.21 -32.40
C ILE A 193 5.19 23.96 -33.27
N LEU A 194 4.30 23.97 -34.24
CA LEU A 194 4.23 22.95 -35.26
C LEU A 194 5.10 23.34 -36.45
N GLU A 195 5.82 22.39 -37.04
CA GLU A 195 6.61 22.56 -38.24
C GLU A 195 6.17 21.56 -39.31
N ASN A 196 6.08 22.00 -40.55
CA ASN A 196 5.78 21.12 -41.67
C ASN A 196 6.99 20.94 -42.62
N ASP A 197 6.88 19.98 -43.55
CA ASP A 197 7.94 19.66 -44.51
C ASP A 197 8.27 20.83 -45.45
N ASN A 198 7.40 21.83 -45.57
CA ASN A 198 7.57 23.02 -46.40
C ASN A 198 8.37 24.14 -45.71
N ARG A 199 8.98 23.87 -44.55
CA ARG A 199 9.70 24.86 -43.73
C ARG A 199 8.78 26.00 -43.25
N GLN A 200 7.55 25.68 -42.94
CA GLN A 200 6.59 26.59 -42.34
C GLN A 200 6.37 26.21 -40.91
N SER A 201 6.13 27.20 -40.05
CA SER A 201 5.83 27.02 -38.64
C SER A 201 4.44 27.58 -38.35
N ALA A 202 3.74 26.95 -37.42
CA ALA A 202 2.46 27.42 -36.89
C ALA A 202 2.48 27.33 -35.34
N LEU A 203 1.73 28.20 -34.69
CA LEU A 203 1.52 28.16 -33.24
C LEU A 203 0.18 27.47 -32.97
N ARG A 204 0.21 26.38 -32.21
CA ARG A 204 -0.96 25.68 -31.66
C ARG A 204 -1.15 26.11 -30.23
N LEU A 205 -2.36 26.50 -29.90
CA LEU A 205 -2.81 26.77 -28.54
C LEU A 205 -3.86 25.74 -28.17
N GLU A 206 -3.69 25.12 -27.01
CA GLU A 206 -4.60 24.11 -26.49
C GLU A 206 -4.99 24.45 -25.05
N SER A 207 -6.27 24.39 -24.74
CA SER A 207 -6.72 24.56 -23.37
C SER A 207 -6.33 23.35 -22.52
N SER A 208 -5.85 23.60 -21.30
CA SER A 208 -5.59 22.52 -20.33
C SER A 208 -6.88 21.89 -19.79
N GLN A 209 -7.97 22.62 -19.83
CA GLN A 209 -9.29 22.13 -19.50
C GLN A 209 -9.98 21.59 -20.76
N THR A 210 -10.80 20.56 -20.56
CA THR A 210 -11.65 19.99 -21.59
C THR A 210 -13.11 20.41 -21.36
N GLY A 211 -13.95 20.22 -22.35
CA GLY A 211 -15.38 20.46 -22.26
C GLY A 211 -15.78 21.93 -22.15
N LEU A 212 -17.02 22.24 -22.43
CA LEU A 212 -17.59 23.58 -22.39
C LEU A 212 -18.49 23.74 -21.16
N PRO A 213 -18.36 24.86 -20.40
CA PRO A 213 -19.37 25.22 -19.41
C PRO A 213 -20.74 25.46 -20.08
N GLU A 214 -21.80 25.24 -19.35
CA GLU A 214 -23.15 25.48 -19.84
C GLU A 214 -23.34 26.97 -20.21
N GLY A 215 -23.80 27.21 -21.43
CA GLY A 215 -24.05 28.55 -21.99
C GLY A 215 -22.80 29.20 -22.61
N GLU A 216 -21.61 28.60 -22.50
CA GLU A 216 -20.39 29.13 -23.12
C GLU A 216 -20.18 28.52 -24.51
N GLN A 217 -19.54 29.30 -25.41
CA GLN A 217 -19.23 28.87 -26.77
C GLN A 217 -17.73 28.55 -26.96
N TYR A 218 -16.88 28.97 -26.03
CA TYR A 218 -15.43 28.78 -26.07
C TYR A 218 -14.85 28.70 -24.65
N LEU A 219 -13.71 28.06 -24.51
CA LEU A 219 -12.89 28.10 -23.30
C LEU A 219 -11.94 29.29 -23.27
N PHE A 220 -11.50 29.74 -24.47
CA PHE A 220 -10.77 30.97 -24.65
C PHE A 220 -11.04 31.53 -26.04
N ASN A 221 -10.96 32.85 -26.17
CA ASN A 221 -11.13 33.56 -27.44
C ASN A 221 -10.05 34.64 -27.53
N ILE A 222 -9.47 34.76 -28.73
CA ILE A 222 -8.42 35.74 -29.03
C ILE A 222 -8.99 36.81 -29.94
N ILE A 223 -8.98 38.05 -29.47
CA ILE A 223 -9.50 39.20 -30.21
C ILE A 223 -8.37 40.18 -30.41
N PRO A 224 -8.10 40.64 -31.68
CA PRO A 224 -7.14 41.68 -31.91
C PRO A 224 -7.59 42.98 -31.29
N GLU A 225 -6.69 43.66 -30.57
CA GLU A 225 -7.03 44.93 -29.96
C GLU A 225 -7.10 46.05 -30.99
N GLY A 226 -7.91 47.04 -30.74
CA GLY A 226 -8.38 48.24 -31.46
C GLY A 226 -7.60 48.86 -32.58
N THR A 227 -6.30 48.63 -32.73
CA THR A 227 -5.48 49.28 -33.79
C THR A 227 -5.55 48.51 -35.12
N THR A 228 -5.49 49.21 -36.25
CA THR A 228 -5.49 48.59 -37.58
C THR A 228 -4.29 47.64 -37.75
N ASP A 229 -3.15 48.01 -37.19
CA ASP A 229 -1.93 47.25 -37.29
C ASP A 229 -2.01 45.94 -36.51
N SER A 230 -2.56 45.96 -35.26
CA SER A 230 -2.79 44.76 -34.49
C SER A 230 -3.76 43.82 -35.19
N ARG A 231 -4.84 44.31 -35.76
CA ARG A 231 -5.79 43.50 -36.54
C ARG A 231 -5.14 42.86 -37.77
N THR A 232 -4.29 43.59 -38.48
CA THR A 232 -3.54 43.05 -39.61
C THR A 232 -2.58 41.97 -39.22
N ALA A 233 -1.79 42.19 -38.15
CA ALA A 233 -0.84 41.20 -37.64
C ALA A 233 -1.53 39.94 -37.14
N MET A 234 -2.63 40.08 -36.38
CA MET A 234 -3.42 38.95 -35.89
C MET A 234 -4.14 38.20 -37.04
N GLY A 235 -4.54 38.91 -38.09
CA GLY A 235 -5.06 38.31 -39.33
C GLY A 235 -4.01 37.48 -40.08
N ILE A 236 -2.76 37.95 -40.15
CA ILE A 236 -1.65 37.16 -40.70
C ILE A 236 -1.38 35.92 -39.86
N LEU A 237 -1.37 36.06 -38.54
CA LEU A 237 -1.17 34.95 -37.62
C LEU A 237 -2.32 33.94 -37.67
N GLY A 238 -3.57 34.40 -37.73
CA GLY A 238 -4.75 33.53 -37.80
C GLY A 238 -5.06 32.77 -36.51
N ILE A 239 -4.48 33.10 -35.37
CA ILE A 239 -4.62 32.35 -34.10
C ILE A 239 -5.99 32.56 -33.40
N SER A 240 -6.79 33.50 -33.91
CA SER A 240 -8.12 33.74 -33.41
C SER A 240 -9.15 32.67 -33.80
N GLU A 241 -8.84 31.88 -34.83
CA GLU A 241 -9.75 30.83 -35.31
C GLU A 241 -9.69 29.59 -34.43
N ILE A 242 -10.87 29.10 -34.05
CA ILE A 242 -10.99 27.84 -33.29
C ILE A 242 -10.92 26.70 -34.32
N THR A 243 -9.84 25.97 -34.30
CA THR A 243 -9.60 24.82 -35.19
C THR A 243 -10.35 23.58 -34.69
N SER A 244 -10.39 23.35 -33.38
CA SER A 244 -11.18 22.31 -32.75
C SER A 244 -11.89 22.89 -31.54
N PRO A 245 -13.25 22.92 -31.53
CA PRO A 245 -13.97 23.37 -30.34
C PRO A 245 -13.86 22.36 -29.21
N ALA A 246 -13.92 22.84 -27.96
CA ALA A 246 -14.01 21.97 -26.81
C ALA A 246 -15.30 21.17 -26.85
N LYS A 247 -15.25 19.90 -26.43
CA LYS A 247 -16.42 19.02 -26.37
C LYS A 247 -16.54 18.39 -24.99
N ASN A 248 -17.76 18.17 -24.54
CA ASN A 248 -18.06 17.46 -23.30
C ASN A 248 -18.02 15.93 -23.53
N ALA A 249 -17.59 15.19 -22.50
CA ALA A 249 -17.80 13.76 -22.46
C ALA A 249 -19.29 13.46 -22.29
N SER A 250 -19.78 12.43 -22.99
CA SER A 250 -21.13 11.89 -22.84
C SER A 250 -21.05 10.40 -22.57
N PHE A 251 -21.76 9.93 -21.57
CA PHE A 251 -21.76 8.54 -21.15
C PHE A 251 -23.10 8.17 -20.51
N LEU A 252 -23.41 6.88 -20.48
CA LEU A 252 -24.54 6.33 -19.76
C LEU A 252 -24.04 5.66 -18.48
N LEU A 253 -24.71 5.93 -17.35
CA LEU A 253 -24.57 5.17 -16.11
C LEU A 253 -25.87 4.42 -15.86
N ASN A 254 -25.81 3.09 -15.81
CA ASN A 254 -27.01 2.25 -15.70
C ASN A 254 -28.11 2.65 -16.69
N GLY A 255 -27.72 2.97 -17.92
CA GLY A 255 -28.65 3.38 -19.01
C GLY A 255 -29.15 4.83 -18.93
N LYS A 256 -28.72 5.64 -17.94
CA LYS A 256 -29.06 7.07 -17.86
C LYS A 256 -27.93 7.92 -18.41
N GLU A 257 -28.30 8.89 -19.25
CA GLU A 257 -27.35 9.79 -19.90
C GLU A 257 -26.80 10.83 -18.92
N HIS A 258 -25.48 10.99 -18.95
CA HIS A 258 -24.74 11.97 -18.20
C HIS A 258 -23.74 12.68 -19.11
N VAL A 259 -23.46 13.95 -18.77
CA VAL A 259 -22.51 14.79 -19.50
C VAL A 259 -21.49 15.33 -18.48
N SER A 260 -20.22 15.29 -18.84
CA SER A 260 -19.12 15.84 -18.02
C SER A 260 -18.18 16.69 -18.87
N ARG A 261 -17.65 17.72 -18.26
CA ARG A 261 -16.58 18.56 -18.87
C ARG A 261 -15.19 17.92 -18.80
N SER A 262 -15.03 16.85 -18.05
CA SER A 262 -13.76 16.16 -17.84
C SER A 262 -13.90 14.68 -18.15
N ASN A 263 -12.82 14.09 -18.62
CA ASN A 263 -12.70 12.63 -18.75
C ASN A 263 -12.43 11.94 -17.40
N THR A 264 -12.22 12.70 -16.33
CA THR A 264 -12.16 12.17 -14.95
C THR A 264 -13.42 12.60 -14.22
N ILE A 265 -14.21 11.63 -13.81
CA ILE A 265 -15.53 11.83 -13.18
C ILE A 265 -15.58 11.09 -11.84
N THR A 266 -16.39 11.58 -10.92
CA THR A 266 -16.63 10.92 -9.63
C THR A 266 -18.08 10.43 -9.59
N VAL A 267 -18.27 9.14 -9.35
CA VAL A 267 -19.57 8.48 -9.21
C VAL A 267 -19.80 8.15 -7.74
N ASP A 268 -20.98 8.55 -7.21
CA ASP A 268 -21.44 8.28 -5.84
C ASP A 268 -20.44 8.60 -4.72
N LYS A 269 -19.46 9.48 -4.98
CA LYS A 269 -18.34 9.81 -4.09
C LYS A 269 -17.46 8.61 -3.69
N THR A 270 -17.65 7.46 -4.33
CA THR A 270 -16.95 6.20 -4.05
C THR A 270 -16.01 5.78 -5.15
N PHE A 271 -16.31 6.16 -6.39
CA PHE A 271 -15.49 5.83 -7.55
C PHE A 271 -15.01 7.09 -8.27
N GLU A 272 -13.73 7.16 -8.55
CA GLU A 272 -13.14 8.06 -9.52
C GLU A 272 -12.89 7.26 -10.81
N LEU A 273 -13.54 7.66 -11.89
CA LEU A 273 -13.42 7.01 -13.19
C LEU A 273 -12.67 7.91 -14.16
N LYS A 274 -11.73 7.34 -14.90
CA LYS A 274 -11.03 8.00 -15.98
C LYS A 274 -11.42 7.36 -17.31
N LEU A 275 -12.17 8.10 -18.10
CA LEU A 275 -12.62 7.69 -19.42
C LEU A 275 -11.44 7.79 -20.40
N LYS A 276 -11.07 6.68 -21.04
CA LYS A 276 -9.94 6.58 -21.96
C LYS A 276 -10.38 6.26 -23.39
N GLY A 277 -11.47 5.54 -23.54
CA GLY A 277 -11.99 5.07 -24.82
C GLY A 277 -13.49 5.33 -24.99
N VAL A 278 -13.99 5.10 -26.20
CA VAL A 278 -15.41 5.22 -26.57
C VAL A 278 -15.91 3.84 -26.94
N HIS A 279 -17.04 3.42 -26.35
CA HIS A 279 -17.67 2.14 -26.61
C HIS A 279 -18.44 2.15 -27.94
N ASN A 280 -18.62 0.99 -28.51
CA ASN A 280 -19.61 0.85 -29.56
C ASN A 280 -21.01 0.94 -28.96
N GLU A 281 -21.98 1.31 -29.77
CA GLU A 281 -23.37 1.48 -29.30
C GLU A 281 -23.92 0.18 -28.70
N GLY A 282 -24.34 0.25 -27.44
CA GLY A 282 -24.86 -0.89 -26.68
C GLY A 282 -23.82 -1.77 -26.01
N GLU A 283 -22.54 -1.47 -26.13
CA GLU A 283 -21.47 -2.07 -25.32
C GLU A 283 -21.26 -1.25 -24.06
N SER A 284 -21.19 -1.91 -22.91
CA SER A 284 -20.97 -1.26 -21.61
C SER A 284 -20.00 -2.07 -20.78
N GLU A 285 -19.34 -1.39 -19.87
CA GLU A 285 -18.47 -2.00 -18.87
C GLU A 285 -19.10 -1.95 -17.50
N THR A 286 -18.85 -3.01 -16.72
CA THR A 286 -19.28 -3.08 -15.34
C THR A 286 -18.14 -2.61 -14.44
N ILE A 287 -18.41 -1.56 -13.69
CA ILE A 287 -17.53 -1.02 -12.64
C ILE A 287 -18.04 -1.51 -11.30
N GLY A 288 -17.14 -2.08 -10.51
CA GLY A 288 -17.44 -2.56 -9.17
C GLY A 288 -16.22 -2.45 -8.26
N TYR A 289 -16.24 -3.20 -7.16
CA TYR A 289 -15.09 -3.29 -6.29
C TYR A 289 -14.78 -4.74 -5.91
N LYS A 290 -13.50 -4.98 -5.62
CA LYS A 290 -12.99 -6.25 -5.12
C LYS A 290 -12.05 -6.01 -3.95
N PRO A 291 -11.80 -7.01 -3.07
CA PRO A 291 -10.77 -6.91 -2.06
C PRO A 291 -9.40 -6.56 -2.66
N SER A 292 -8.60 -5.77 -1.95
CA SER A 292 -7.25 -5.40 -2.40
C SER A 292 -6.30 -6.58 -2.25
N VAL A 293 -5.88 -7.18 -3.36
CA VAL A 293 -4.88 -8.26 -3.38
C VAL A 293 -3.57 -7.79 -2.75
N ASP A 294 -3.12 -6.57 -3.06
CA ASP A 294 -1.87 -6.04 -2.53
C ASP A 294 -1.92 -5.88 -1.01
N ALA A 295 -3.03 -5.37 -0.46
CA ALA A 295 -3.17 -5.22 0.99
C ALA A 295 -3.18 -6.57 1.72
N VAL A 296 -3.82 -7.59 1.15
CA VAL A 296 -3.81 -8.95 1.70
C VAL A 296 -2.41 -9.56 1.56
N ALA A 297 -1.75 -9.39 0.41
CA ALA A 297 -0.41 -9.90 0.17
C ALA A 297 0.62 -9.30 1.13
N ASP A 298 0.57 -7.99 1.38
CA ASP A 298 1.50 -7.32 2.28
C ASP A 298 1.35 -7.79 3.73
N ASN A 299 0.11 -7.98 4.20
CA ASN A 299 -0.15 -8.54 5.53
C ASN A 299 0.31 -10.01 5.66
N LEU A 300 0.08 -10.82 4.61
CA LEU A 300 0.58 -12.19 4.60
C LEU A 300 2.10 -12.24 4.50
N GLN A 301 2.73 -11.33 3.77
CA GLN A 301 4.18 -11.25 3.67
C GLN A 301 4.81 -10.96 5.03
N GLU A 302 4.24 -10.03 5.82
CA GLU A 302 4.73 -9.73 7.18
C GLU A 302 4.66 -10.97 8.09
N LEU A 303 3.57 -11.74 8.02
CA LEU A 303 3.45 -13.00 8.75
C LEU A 303 4.50 -14.02 8.30
N VAL A 304 4.66 -14.19 6.99
CA VAL A 304 5.62 -15.11 6.38
C VAL A 304 7.06 -14.72 6.73
N ASP A 305 7.42 -13.45 6.67
CA ASP A 305 8.75 -12.96 7.01
C ASP A 305 9.08 -13.22 8.49
N SER A 306 8.10 -13.01 9.38
CA SER A 306 8.28 -13.31 10.81
C SER A 306 8.48 -14.81 11.07
N TYR A 307 7.74 -15.67 10.34
CA TYR A 307 7.92 -17.11 10.39
C TYR A 307 9.27 -17.53 9.80
N ASN A 308 9.65 -17.00 8.64
CA ASN A 308 10.93 -17.34 7.99
C ASN A 308 12.13 -16.92 8.85
N SER A 309 12.03 -15.82 9.61
CA SER A 309 13.08 -15.39 10.54
C SER A 309 13.40 -16.46 11.60
N ILE A 310 12.40 -17.12 12.17
CA ILE A 310 12.65 -18.20 13.15
C ILE A 310 13.17 -19.46 12.49
N ILE A 311 12.78 -19.75 11.22
CA ILE A 311 13.36 -20.84 10.45
C ILE A 311 14.83 -20.57 10.15
N ASP A 312 15.22 -19.32 9.87
CA ASP A 312 16.62 -18.94 9.65
C ASP A 312 17.48 -19.16 10.89
N ILE A 313 16.96 -18.80 12.06
CA ILE A 313 17.64 -19.09 13.34
C ILE A 313 17.78 -20.60 13.57
N ALA A 314 16.79 -21.38 13.17
CA ALA A 314 16.81 -22.83 13.33
C ALA A 314 17.78 -23.52 12.35
N THR A 315 17.90 -23.01 11.12
CA THR A 315 18.78 -23.57 10.09
C THR A 315 20.22 -23.11 10.23
N ASN A 316 20.46 -21.91 10.76
CA ASN A 316 21.77 -21.30 10.95
C ASN A 316 22.04 -20.97 12.43
N PRO A 317 22.08 -21.98 13.31
CA PRO A 317 22.26 -21.73 14.74
C PRO A 317 23.64 -21.16 15.03
N VAL A 318 23.73 -20.29 16.04
CA VAL A 318 24.98 -19.68 16.46
C VAL A 318 25.85 -20.71 17.18
N GLY A 319 27.03 -21.03 16.61
CA GLY A 319 28.01 -21.98 17.18
C GLY A 319 27.85 -23.39 16.64
N GLU A 320 28.98 -24.11 16.52
CA GLU A 320 29.06 -25.44 15.91
C GLU A 320 28.32 -26.54 16.72
N GLU A 321 28.14 -26.33 18.02
CA GLU A 321 27.50 -27.31 18.90
C GLU A 321 25.98 -27.10 19.06
N GLN A 322 25.40 -26.02 18.51
CA GLN A 322 23.95 -25.80 18.55
C GLN A 322 23.29 -26.43 17.32
N GLN A 323 22.27 -27.23 17.56
CA GLN A 323 21.48 -27.85 16.48
C GLN A 323 20.05 -27.31 16.57
N GLY A 324 19.64 -26.53 15.57
CA GLY A 324 18.30 -25.99 15.49
C GLY A 324 17.21 -26.98 15.09
N ASN A 325 17.55 -28.26 14.87
CA ASN A 325 16.64 -29.29 14.34
C ASN A 325 15.32 -29.40 15.10
N ARG A 326 15.36 -29.25 16.44
CA ARG A 326 14.13 -29.33 17.24
C ARG A 326 13.23 -28.13 16.99
N LEU A 327 13.79 -26.92 16.94
CA LEU A 327 13.05 -25.71 16.63
C LEU A 327 12.47 -25.78 15.20
N LEU A 328 13.29 -26.20 14.23
CA LEU A 328 12.89 -26.37 12.85
C LEU A 328 11.72 -27.36 12.74
N ASN A 329 11.81 -28.53 13.40
CA ASN A 329 10.75 -29.54 13.37
C ASN A 329 9.47 -29.02 14.05
N ASP A 330 9.58 -28.30 15.15
CA ASP A 330 8.43 -27.74 15.84
C ASP A 330 7.72 -26.69 15.00
N MET A 331 8.45 -25.83 14.29
CA MET A 331 7.88 -24.83 13.40
C MET A 331 7.31 -25.46 12.14
N ARG A 332 8.06 -26.36 11.47
CA ARG A 332 7.58 -27.09 10.29
C ARG A 332 6.34 -27.96 10.56
N SER A 333 6.19 -28.47 11.77
CA SER A 333 4.98 -29.22 12.13
C SER A 333 3.69 -28.40 12.01
N VAL A 334 3.78 -27.06 12.18
CA VAL A 334 2.63 -26.16 12.02
C VAL A 334 2.28 -26.03 10.55
N THR A 335 3.27 -25.75 9.70
CA THR A 335 3.03 -25.59 8.24
C THR A 335 2.58 -26.89 7.59
N LEU A 336 3.15 -28.02 7.97
CA LEU A 336 2.79 -29.34 7.42
C LEU A 336 1.33 -29.72 7.73
N ASN A 337 0.79 -29.32 8.88
CA ASN A 337 -0.59 -29.61 9.24
C ASN A 337 -1.63 -28.89 8.37
N TYR A 338 -1.24 -27.76 7.76
CA TYR A 338 -2.12 -26.92 6.95
C TYR A 338 -1.60 -26.73 5.52
N ASN A 339 -0.65 -27.61 5.06
CA ASN A 339 0.09 -27.37 3.83
C ASN A 339 -0.82 -27.21 2.59
N SER A 340 -1.78 -28.11 2.41
CA SER A 340 -2.68 -28.06 1.25
C SER A 340 -3.60 -26.85 1.26
N GLU A 341 -4.08 -26.45 2.42
CA GLU A 341 -4.96 -25.31 2.58
C GLU A 341 -4.19 -23.99 2.45
N LEU A 342 -2.95 -23.93 2.96
CA LEU A 342 -2.08 -22.76 2.81
C LEU A 342 -1.65 -22.57 1.36
N GLU A 343 -1.32 -23.66 0.65
CA GLU A 343 -0.96 -23.62 -0.77
C GLU A 343 -2.14 -23.12 -1.63
N ALA A 344 -3.36 -23.53 -1.30
CA ALA A 344 -4.57 -23.07 -1.99
C ALA A 344 -4.79 -21.55 -1.90
N ILE A 345 -4.28 -20.90 -0.86
CA ILE A 345 -4.36 -19.42 -0.69
C ILE A 345 -3.05 -18.71 -1.05
N GLY A 346 -2.11 -19.41 -1.74
CA GLY A 346 -0.87 -18.82 -2.21
C GLY A 346 0.27 -18.80 -1.19
N LEU A 347 0.17 -19.51 -0.06
CA LEU A 347 1.25 -19.69 0.91
C LEU A 347 1.94 -21.03 0.69
N CYS A 348 2.98 -21.02 -0.14
CA CYS A 348 3.69 -22.24 -0.57
C CYS A 348 4.84 -22.56 0.38
N SER A 349 4.85 -23.77 0.99
CA SER A 349 5.97 -24.23 1.79
C SER A 349 7.12 -24.73 0.92
N GLN A 350 8.36 -24.47 1.36
CA GLN A 350 9.59 -24.86 0.67
C GLN A 350 10.27 -26.03 1.39
N ASP A 351 11.18 -26.73 0.69
CA ASP A 351 11.91 -27.89 1.23
C ASP A 351 12.75 -27.54 2.48
N ASP A 352 13.27 -26.32 2.55
CA ASP A 352 14.02 -25.81 3.70
C ASP A 352 13.14 -25.47 4.91
N GLY A 353 11.83 -25.52 4.76
CA GLY A 353 10.84 -25.21 5.81
C GLY A 353 10.36 -23.78 5.83
N ARG A 354 10.82 -22.93 4.91
CA ARG A 354 10.30 -21.57 4.71
C ARG A 354 8.96 -21.57 4.01
N ILE A 355 8.25 -20.47 4.10
CA ILE A 355 7.03 -20.20 3.34
C ILE A 355 7.32 -19.07 2.36
N ARG A 356 6.72 -19.14 1.18
CA ARG A 356 6.74 -18.09 0.16
C ARG A 356 5.31 -17.69 -0.18
N VAL A 357 5.08 -16.38 -0.35
CA VAL A 357 3.81 -15.88 -0.88
C VAL A 357 3.85 -15.92 -2.40
N ASP A 358 2.91 -16.65 -2.99
CA ASP A 358 2.66 -16.64 -4.43
C ASP A 358 1.48 -15.68 -4.71
N ARG A 359 1.79 -14.50 -5.28
CA ARG A 359 0.80 -13.46 -5.52
C ARG A 359 -0.24 -13.85 -6.58
N ALA A 360 0.11 -14.72 -7.52
CA ALA A 360 -0.83 -15.16 -8.55
C ALA A 360 -1.89 -16.10 -7.95
N LEU A 361 -1.46 -17.13 -7.22
CA LEU A 361 -2.38 -18.02 -6.49
C LEU A 361 -3.21 -17.26 -5.45
N LEU A 362 -2.59 -16.29 -4.78
CA LEU A 362 -3.29 -15.42 -3.82
C LEU A 362 -4.39 -14.59 -4.49
N ALA A 363 -4.10 -14.01 -5.67
CA ALA A 363 -5.10 -13.24 -6.43
C ALA A 363 -6.28 -14.11 -6.86
N ASP A 364 -6.01 -15.33 -7.32
CA ASP A 364 -7.04 -16.30 -7.69
C ASP A 364 -7.89 -16.69 -6.47
N ALA A 365 -7.27 -16.95 -5.32
CA ALA A 365 -7.96 -17.28 -4.08
C ALA A 365 -8.86 -16.13 -3.58
N ILE A 366 -8.38 -14.89 -3.64
CA ILE A 366 -9.14 -13.69 -3.22
C ILE A 366 -10.34 -13.45 -4.16
N SER A 367 -10.17 -13.73 -5.45
CA SER A 367 -11.21 -13.53 -6.48
C SER A 367 -12.26 -14.63 -6.48
N SER A 368 -12.05 -15.73 -5.74
CA SER A 368 -12.99 -16.86 -5.68
C SER A 368 -14.25 -16.52 -4.89
N VAL A 369 -15.37 -17.16 -5.23
CA VAL A 369 -16.66 -17.00 -4.53
C VAL A 369 -16.55 -17.43 -3.05
N ASP A 370 -15.68 -18.40 -2.77
CA ASP A 370 -15.49 -18.99 -1.44
C ASP A 370 -14.26 -18.40 -0.71
N ALA A 371 -13.82 -17.18 -1.09
CA ALA A 371 -12.62 -16.56 -0.52
C ALA A 371 -12.62 -16.53 1.01
N LYS A 372 -13.75 -16.16 1.65
CA LYS A 372 -13.84 -16.11 3.12
C LYS A 372 -13.62 -17.48 3.77
N GLU A 373 -14.11 -18.56 3.16
CA GLU A 373 -13.95 -19.92 3.66
C GLU A 373 -12.51 -20.39 3.46
N SER A 374 -11.95 -20.18 2.27
CA SER A 374 -10.55 -20.50 1.95
C SER A 374 -9.56 -19.82 2.89
N PHE A 375 -9.80 -18.57 3.26
CA PHE A 375 -8.93 -17.82 4.19
C PHE A 375 -9.21 -18.12 5.68
N SER A 376 -10.27 -18.88 6.03
CA SER A 376 -10.53 -19.28 7.41
C SER A 376 -9.38 -20.11 8.01
N VAL A 377 -8.66 -20.87 7.18
CA VAL A 377 -7.47 -21.63 7.59
C VAL A 377 -6.39 -20.74 8.20
N LEU A 378 -6.26 -19.47 7.76
CA LEU A 378 -5.29 -18.55 8.35
C LEU A 378 -5.50 -18.32 9.84
N ASN A 379 -6.73 -18.34 10.33
CA ASN A 379 -6.98 -18.20 11.76
C ASN A 379 -6.45 -19.41 12.53
N ALA A 380 -6.74 -20.61 12.04
CA ALA A 380 -6.24 -21.85 12.64
C ALA A 380 -4.70 -21.93 12.57
N PHE A 381 -4.12 -21.53 11.44
CA PHE A 381 -2.67 -21.46 11.27
C PHE A 381 -2.01 -20.43 12.20
N LYS A 382 -2.58 -19.21 12.29
CA LYS A 382 -2.11 -18.15 13.22
C LYS A 382 -2.15 -18.63 14.67
N ASP A 383 -3.26 -19.26 15.10
CA ASP A 383 -3.41 -19.76 16.46
C ASP A 383 -2.37 -20.86 16.77
N ALA A 384 -2.20 -21.81 15.87
CA ALA A 384 -1.21 -22.87 16.02
C ALA A 384 0.24 -22.33 16.03
N LEU A 385 0.53 -21.35 15.18
CA LEU A 385 1.82 -20.66 15.12
C LEU A 385 2.08 -19.83 16.38
N ASN A 386 1.06 -19.12 16.88
CA ASN A 386 1.13 -18.35 18.11
C ASN A 386 1.41 -19.24 19.33
N ASP A 387 0.78 -20.40 19.41
CA ASP A 387 1.02 -21.37 20.50
C ASP A 387 2.46 -21.88 20.48
N LYS A 388 3.01 -22.20 19.30
CA LYS A 388 4.41 -22.62 19.17
C LYS A 388 5.37 -21.48 19.50
N ALA A 389 5.11 -20.28 18.97
CA ALA A 389 5.91 -19.09 19.26
C ALA A 389 5.85 -18.74 20.76
N SER A 390 4.69 -18.84 21.39
CA SER A 390 4.55 -18.63 22.85
C SER A 390 5.41 -19.62 23.65
N ASN A 391 5.34 -20.89 23.30
CA ASN A 391 6.17 -21.91 23.96
C ASN A 391 7.67 -21.66 23.75
N ALA A 392 8.10 -21.26 22.55
CA ALA A 392 9.48 -20.93 22.24
C ALA A 392 9.95 -19.66 22.98
N SER A 393 9.09 -18.65 23.08
CA SER A 393 9.37 -17.40 23.82
C SER A 393 9.50 -17.62 25.33
N ILE A 394 8.66 -18.51 25.90
CA ILE A 394 8.66 -18.80 27.34
C ILE A 394 9.83 -19.71 27.73
N ASN A 395 10.15 -20.70 26.91
CA ASN A 395 11.16 -21.72 27.21
C ASN A 395 12.18 -21.90 26.07
N PRO A 396 12.90 -20.86 25.65
CA PRO A 396 13.84 -20.93 24.52
C PRO A 396 14.99 -21.92 24.79
N MET A 397 15.31 -22.14 26.07
CA MET A 397 16.32 -23.11 26.50
C MET A 397 15.95 -24.56 26.22
N ASN A 398 14.72 -24.86 25.82
CA ASN A 398 14.32 -26.21 25.35
C ASN A 398 14.95 -26.57 24.02
N TYR A 399 15.34 -25.58 23.23
CA TYR A 399 15.94 -25.72 21.91
C TYR A 399 17.48 -25.69 21.95
N VAL A 400 18.07 -25.38 23.11
CA VAL A 400 19.52 -25.37 23.30
C VAL A 400 20.01 -26.80 23.58
N ASN A 401 21.12 -27.17 22.97
CA ASN A 401 21.76 -28.47 23.23
C ASN A 401 22.26 -28.59 24.66
N LYS A 402 21.83 -29.62 25.33
CA LYS A 402 22.12 -29.88 26.75
C LYS A 402 22.64 -31.29 26.93
N ILE A 403 23.66 -31.44 27.77
CA ILE A 403 24.11 -32.75 28.20
C ILE A 403 23.49 -33.03 29.57
N ILE A 404 22.78 -34.17 29.66
CA ILE A 404 22.23 -34.62 30.94
C ILE A 404 23.36 -35.11 31.82
N VAL A 405 23.50 -34.53 33.00
CA VAL A 405 24.44 -34.97 34.01
C VAL A 405 23.67 -35.76 35.04
N ALA A 406 23.84 -37.07 35.05
CA ALA A 406 23.25 -37.95 36.06
C ALA A 406 24.02 -37.79 37.39
N TYR A 407 23.30 -37.37 38.44
CA TYR A 407 23.87 -37.35 39.82
C TYR A 407 23.45 -38.62 40.56
N LYS A 408 24.46 -39.25 41.18
CA LYS A 408 24.24 -40.49 41.99
C LYS A 408 23.46 -40.22 43.28
N ASN A 409 23.42 -38.97 43.80
CA ASN A 409 22.68 -38.58 45.00
C ASN A 409 22.13 -37.15 44.89
N PRO A 410 20.93 -36.97 44.29
CA PRO A 410 20.35 -35.62 44.11
C PRO A 410 20.00 -34.90 45.44
N GLY A 411 20.02 -35.59 46.60
CA GLY A 411 19.65 -35.00 47.89
C GLY A 411 20.76 -34.28 48.65
N HIS A 412 22.02 -34.36 48.18
CA HIS A 412 23.18 -33.81 48.92
C HIS A 412 23.95 -32.68 48.22
N ASN A 413 23.61 -32.30 47.03
CA ASN A 413 24.25 -31.18 46.34
C ASN A 413 23.44 -29.89 46.48
N PHE A 414 23.63 -29.19 47.56
CA PHE A 414 23.24 -27.79 47.73
C PHE A 414 24.20 -26.82 46.98
N ALA A 415 24.63 -27.12 45.78
CA ALA A 415 25.10 -26.09 44.88
C ALA A 415 23.91 -25.18 44.67
N ALA A 416 24.01 -23.95 45.19
CA ALA A 416 22.93 -22.99 45.17
C ALA A 416 22.29 -22.96 43.78
N PRO A 417 20.97 -23.21 43.62
CA PRO A 417 20.29 -23.26 42.35
C PRO A 417 20.29 -21.90 41.60
N TYR A 418 20.92 -20.90 42.23
CA TYR A 418 20.97 -19.51 41.77
C TYR A 418 22.33 -19.07 41.25
N ILE A 419 23.38 -19.90 41.34
CA ILE A 419 24.63 -19.54 40.70
C ILE A 419 24.50 -19.79 39.21
N SER A 420 24.25 -18.71 38.46
CA SER A 420 24.21 -18.65 37.02
C SER A 420 23.09 -19.47 36.31
N SER A 421 21.87 -19.43 36.82
CA SER A 421 20.77 -19.84 36.00
C SER A 421 20.56 -18.80 34.90
N ILE A 422 20.86 -19.16 33.65
CA ILE A 422 20.51 -18.38 32.47
C ILE A 422 18.98 -18.06 32.46
N TYR A 423 18.18 -18.84 33.16
CA TYR A 423 16.76 -18.61 33.41
C TYR A 423 16.42 -17.42 34.30
N ALA A 424 17.28 -17.04 35.24
CA ALA A 424 16.99 -15.96 36.17
C ALA A 424 16.90 -14.60 35.50
N GLY A 425 17.74 -14.36 34.47
CA GLY A 425 17.70 -13.15 33.65
C GLY A 425 16.49 -13.09 32.69
N MET A 426 16.08 -14.25 32.20
CA MET A 426 14.95 -14.32 31.24
C MET A 426 13.58 -14.16 31.92
N MET A 427 13.43 -14.49 33.19
CA MET A 427 12.17 -14.32 33.92
C MET A 427 11.94 -12.88 34.42
N LEU A 428 13.03 -12.10 34.61
CA LEU A 428 12.94 -10.71 35.07
C LEU A 428 12.53 -9.73 33.96
N ASP A 429 12.73 -10.09 32.72
CA ASP A 429 12.46 -9.23 31.55
C ASP A 429 10.97 -9.11 31.15
N ARG A 430 10.05 -9.73 31.89
CA ARG A 430 8.60 -9.65 31.68
C ARG A 430 7.90 -8.51 32.44
N ARG A 431 8.65 -7.68 33.17
CA ARG A 431 8.09 -6.65 34.05
C ARG A 431 8.65 -5.24 33.88
N CYS A 432 9.41 -4.98 32.83
CA CYS A 432 9.80 -3.61 32.45
C CYS A 432 9.06 -3.15 31.23
#